data_357471016e3d4404ccd4ea7a4610fdca
#
_entry.id   357471016e3d4404ccd4ea7a4610fdca
#
_cell.length_a   1.000
_cell.length_b   1.000
_cell.length_c   1.000
_cell.angle_alpha   90.00
_cell.angle_beta   90.00
_cell.angle_gamma   90.00
#
_symmetry.space_group_name_H-M   'P 1'
#
loop_
_entity.id
_entity.type
_entity.pdbx_description
1 polymer ?
#
loop_
_entity_poly.entity_id
_entity_poly.type
_entity_poly.pdbx_seq_one_letter_code
_entity_poly.pdbx_strand_id
1 'polypeptide(L)' 'MEWQVTIDNKTKMVNLPEGSTANDLVNRLDVHPDGVLVVTDEEKMKPIPLVIALPEKPIRIILVASGG' A
#
# COMPACT_ATOMS: atom_id res chain seq x y z
N MET A 1 -0.50 -0.36 14.92
CA MET A 1 -1.13 0.76 14.22
C MET A 1 -1.90 0.25 13.03
N GLU A 2 -3.06 0.82 12.77
CA GLU A 2 -3.90 0.35 11.67
C GLU A 2 -3.89 1.31 10.51
N TRP A 3 -3.85 0.76 9.30
CA TRP A 3 -3.96 1.56 8.08
C TRP A 3 -5.19 1.11 7.30
N GLN A 4 -5.91 2.10 6.76
CA GLN A 4 -6.97 1.84 5.82
C GLN A 4 -6.32 1.64 4.45
N VAL A 5 -6.51 0.46 3.89
CA VAL A 5 -5.87 0.11 2.62
C VAL A 5 -6.94 -0.26 1.61
N THR A 6 -6.92 0.41 0.47
CA THR A 6 -7.83 0.12 -0.65
C THR A 6 -7.04 -0.58 -1.75
N ILE A 7 -7.50 -1.75 -2.13
CA ILE A 7 -6.91 -2.52 -3.22
C ILE A 7 -8.07 -3.12 -4.03
N ASP A 8 -8.00 -2.97 -5.35
CA ASP A 8 -9.00 -3.52 -6.27
C ASP A 8 -10.43 -3.12 -5.85
N ASN A 9 -10.62 -1.84 -5.53
CA ASN A 9 -11.90 -1.26 -5.11
C ASN A 9 -12.45 -1.83 -3.80
N LYS A 10 -11.64 -2.54 -3.05
CA LYS A 10 -11.99 -3.08 -1.73
C LYS A 10 -11.13 -2.41 -0.67
N THR A 11 -11.78 -1.94 0.37
CA THR A 11 -11.09 -1.30 1.49
C THR A 11 -11.06 -2.23 2.67
N LYS A 12 -9.90 -2.34 3.30
CA LYS A 12 -9.75 -3.12 4.53
C LYS A 12 -8.78 -2.44 5.48
N MET A 13 -8.87 -2.82 6.73
CA MET A 13 -7.94 -2.33 7.75
C MET A 13 -6.81 -3.34 7.92
N VAL A 14 -5.59 -2.84 7.90
CA VAL A 14 -4.40 -3.68 8.06
C VAL A 14 -3.64 -3.20 9.29
N ASN A 15 -3.37 -4.10 10.21
CA ASN A 15 -2.63 -3.77 11.42
C ASN A 15 -1.17 -4.16 11.24
N LEU A 16 -0.28 -3.18 11.37
CA LEU A 16 1.15 -3.36 11.26
C LEU A 16 1.84 -2.58 12.37
N PRO A 17 3.05 -2.99 12.77
CA PRO A 17 3.83 -2.22 13.74
C PRO A 17 4.10 -0.81 13.24
N GLU A 18 4.18 0.13 14.17
CA GLU A 18 4.56 1.50 13.86
C GLU A 18 5.95 1.50 13.19
N GLY A 19 6.09 2.32 12.16
CA GLY A 19 7.35 2.37 11.41
C GLY A 19 7.44 1.38 10.27
N SER A 20 6.40 0.56 10.07
CA SER A 20 6.39 -0.39 8.96
C SER A 20 6.48 0.33 7.61
N THR A 21 7.15 -0.31 6.66
CA THR A 21 7.34 0.25 5.32
C THR A 21 6.23 -0.20 4.39
N ALA A 22 6.17 0.43 3.21
CA ALA A 22 5.24 -0.02 2.17
C ALA A 22 5.54 -1.45 1.76
N ASN A 23 6.80 -1.86 1.77
CA ASN A 23 7.17 -3.24 1.48
C ASN A 23 6.55 -4.21 2.50
N ASP A 24 6.56 -3.83 3.77
CA ASP A 24 5.93 -4.64 4.81
C ASP A 24 4.43 -4.79 4.57
N LEU A 25 3.77 -3.70 4.14
CA LEU A 25 2.35 -3.74 3.81
C LEU A 25 2.06 -4.67 2.65
N VAL A 26 2.85 -4.57 1.58
CA VAL A 26 2.69 -5.41 0.40
C VAL A 26 2.87 -6.88 0.76
N ASN A 27 3.87 -7.19 1.57
CA ASN A 27 4.10 -8.55 2.03
C ASN A 27 2.94 -9.07 2.88
N ARG A 28 2.38 -8.20 3.71
CA ARG A 28 1.23 -8.58 4.56
C ARG A 28 0.00 -8.90 3.72
N LEU A 29 -0.17 -8.22 2.59
CA LEU A 29 -1.32 -8.44 1.71
C LEU A 29 -1.10 -9.57 0.72
N ASP A 30 0.07 -10.18 0.75
CA ASP A 30 0.42 -11.30 -0.13
C ASP A 30 0.31 -10.93 -1.61
N VAL A 31 0.79 -9.73 -1.96
CA VAL A 31 0.88 -9.29 -3.35
C VAL A 31 2.34 -9.09 -3.72
N HIS A 32 2.61 -9.19 -5.02
CA HIS A 32 3.99 -9.02 -5.50
C HIS A 32 4.36 -7.55 -5.55
N PRO A 33 5.47 -7.14 -4.88
CA PRO A 33 5.87 -5.74 -4.90
C PRO A 33 6.19 -5.22 -6.30
N ASP A 34 6.59 -6.08 -7.21
CA ASP A 34 6.90 -5.67 -8.58
C ASP A 34 5.65 -5.41 -9.41
N GLY A 35 4.51 -5.89 -8.97
CA GLY A 35 3.26 -5.75 -9.71
C GLY A 35 2.30 -4.73 -9.11
N VAL A 36 2.75 -3.93 -8.17
CA VAL A 36 1.87 -2.96 -7.50
C VAL A 36 2.55 -1.61 -7.35
N LEU A 37 1.73 -0.58 -7.27
CA LEU A 37 2.16 0.77 -6.93
C LEU A 37 1.44 1.16 -5.65
N VAL A 38 2.21 1.52 -4.62
CA VAL A 38 1.64 1.96 -3.35
C VAL A 38 1.59 3.48 -3.34
N VAL A 39 0.40 4.03 -3.12
CA VAL A 39 0.19 5.48 -3.12
C VAL A 39 -0.68 5.87 -1.95
N THR A 40 -0.68 7.16 -1.61
CA THR A 40 -1.63 7.67 -0.62
C THR A 40 -3.03 7.73 -1.25
N ASP A 41 -4.05 7.39 -0.47
CA ASP A 41 -5.44 7.42 -0.95
C ASP A 41 -6.01 8.81 -0.72
N GLU A 42 -5.56 9.76 -1.52
CA GLU A 42 -6.00 11.14 -1.44
C GLU A 42 -6.12 11.71 -2.86
N GLU A 43 -6.67 12.91 -2.98
CA GLU A 43 -6.93 13.53 -4.29
C GLU A 43 -5.68 13.56 -5.15
N LYS A 44 -4.55 13.93 -4.56
CA LYS A 44 -3.26 13.85 -5.24
C LYS A 44 -2.52 12.62 -4.71
N MET A 45 -2.75 11.50 -5.33
CA MET A 45 -2.10 10.27 -4.94
C MET A 45 -0.59 10.38 -5.07
N LYS A 46 0.10 10.27 -3.93
CA LYS A 46 1.57 10.38 -3.91
C LYS A 46 2.16 8.98 -3.81
N PRO A 47 3.11 8.65 -4.69
CA PRO A 47 3.78 7.35 -4.60
C PRO A 47 4.52 7.21 -3.28
N ILE A 48 4.49 6.02 -2.72
CA ILE A 48 5.21 5.69 -1.50
C ILE A 48 6.26 4.65 -1.87
N PRO A 49 7.56 5.01 -1.83
CA PRO A 49 8.61 4.03 -2.08
C PRO A 49 8.54 2.87 -1.09
N LEU A 50 8.87 1.68 -1.55
CA LEU A 50 8.73 0.46 -0.74
C LEU A 50 9.57 0.48 0.53
N VAL A 51 10.68 1.20 0.53
CA VAL A 51 11.61 1.23 1.66
C VAL A 51 11.31 2.33 2.67
N ILE A 52 10.31 3.16 2.40
CA ILE A 52 9.96 4.30 3.25
C ILE A 52 8.84 3.87 4.20
N ALA A 53 8.91 4.36 5.45
CA ALA A 53 7.86 4.10 6.42
C ALA A 53 6.52 4.67 5.93
N LEU A 54 5.45 3.91 6.19
CA LEU A 54 4.12 4.31 5.78
C LEU A 54 3.68 5.59 6.49
N PRO A 55 3.08 6.55 5.77
CA PRO A 55 2.51 7.72 6.40
C PRO A 55 1.24 7.34 7.15
N GLU A 56 0.85 8.17 8.14
CA GLU A 56 -0.38 7.96 8.89
C GLU A 56 -1.59 8.47 8.10
N LYS A 57 -1.78 7.88 6.92
CA LYS A 57 -2.85 8.26 5.98
C LYS A 57 -3.42 7.00 5.35
N PRO A 58 -4.65 7.09 4.82
CA PRO A 58 -5.16 5.97 4.02
C PRO A 58 -4.24 5.67 2.84
N ILE A 59 -4.10 4.40 2.54
CA ILE A 59 -3.20 3.91 1.51
C ILE A 59 -4.03 3.26 0.40
N ARG A 60 -3.59 3.43 -0.84
CA ARG A 60 -4.19 2.75 -1.98
C ARG A 60 -3.11 1.95 -2.69
N ILE A 61 -3.45 0.73 -3.05
CA ILE A 61 -2.56 -0.12 -3.83
C ILE A 61 -3.16 -0.27 -5.22
N ILE A 62 -2.38 0.13 -6.21
CA ILE A 62 -2.78 0.03 -7.62
C ILE A 62 -2.08 -1.18 -8.20
N LEU A 63 -2.87 -2.11 -8.72
CA LEU A 63 -2.32 -3.28 -9.40
C LEU A 63 -1.87 -2.86 -10.78
N VAL A 64 -0.57 -2.92 -11.00
CA VAL A 64 0.01 -2.62 -12.31
C VAL A 64 0.03 -3.92 -13.10
N ALA A 65 -0.86 -4.03 -14.05
CA ALA A 65 -0.91 -5.24 -14.85
C ALA A 65 0.40 -5.39 -15.61
N SER A 66 1.20 -6.35 -15.23
CA SER A 66 2.29 -6.76 -16.09
C SER A 66 1.62 -7.40 -17.31
N GLY A 67 1.86 -6.90 -18.49
CA GLY A 67 1.27 -7.46 -19.68
C GLY A 67 1.75 -8.88 -19.97
N GLY A 68 1.77 -9.65 -18.93
CA GLY A 68 2.25 -11.04 -18.99
C GLY A 68 1.49 -11.86 -19.96
#